data_ee1cf60f1e6a60ac8891a2ba80b30cbd
#
_entry.id   ee1cf60f1e6a60ac8891a2ba80b30cbd
#
_cell.length_a   1.000
_cell.length_b   1.000
_cell.length_c   1.000
_cell.angle_alpha   90.00
_cell.angle_beta   90.00
_cell.angle_gamma   90.00
#
_symmetry.space_group_name_H-M   'P 1'
#
loop_
_entity.id
_entity.type
_entity.pdbx_description
1 polymer ?
#
loop_
_entity_poly.entity_id
_entity_poly.type
_entity_poly.pdbx_seq_one_letter_code
_entity_poly.pdbx_strand_id
1 'polypeptide(L)'
;QDLCRALERVQRAAQTKVTSNTNNGFFISAEDGKVEFQANDYSIGIRTFCEADVEERGSVLISAPHLLSTIKMMPSGPVVMEQKKGESTVFFKAGQYNSHFPTRDTAEFPLVTEIDHTFHVNMKCKDFAEMVNLVSFAASTDAKNPIFTGILCDINENVFTMAATNSHRLAAREISLEEIPTGKGNFIVSASILQDVIRLLPVGEDDMMEISWASRHVAFSFGETYFLSNLINGVYPDYKRVFPSSFDLHATLDLKDFEEAVRFVSPISRDMSYKTINFKFENGTLEAFEEDPDIGRSETSIPAELDGADVKITFNCTYVEDILKHSKGEKIILHVKKNGPMVVEQEEDKAYRYVVTPMRGR
;
A
#
# COMPACT_ATOMS: atom_id res chain seq x y z
N GLN A 1 22.39 13.12 8.78
CA GLN A 1 21.07 12.95 8.12
C GLN A 1 20.99 11.60 7.39
N ASP A 2 22.02 11.19 6.66
CA ASP A 2 22.02 9.98 5.83
C ASP A 2 21.94 8.70 6.65
N LEU A 3 22.69 8.61 7.75
CA LEU A 3 22.58 7.52 8.72
C LEU A 3 21.15 7.37 9.26
N CYS A 4 20.51 8.48 9.65
CA CYS A 4 19.15 8.45 10.17
C CYS A 4 18.17 7.94 9.11
N ARG A 5 18.28 8.45 7.88
CA ARG A 5 17.44 8.05 6.74
C ARG A 5 17.64 6.58 6.39
N ALA A 6 18.88 6.08 6.40
CA ALA A 6 19.17 4.66 6.14
C ALA A 6 18.53 3.76 7.21
N LEU A 7 18.67 4.10 8.49
CA LEU A 7 18.04 3.35 9.58
C LEU A 7 16.49 3.40 9.53
N GLU A 8 15.90 4.55 9.17
CA GLU A 8 14.46 4.68 8.96
C GLU A 8 13.93 3.76 7.86
N ARG A 9 14.68 3.63 6.75
CA ARG A 9 14.30 2.75 5.65
C ARG A 9 14.27 1.29 6.08
N VAL A 10 15.31 0.82 6.75
CA VAL A 10 15.39 -0.60 7.15
C VAL A 10 14.55 -0.94 8.39
N GLN A 11 14.13 0.06 9.18
CA GLN A 11 13.35 -0.16 10.41
C GLN A 11 12.07 -0.97 10.18
N ARG A 12 11.47 -0.88 8.98
CA ARG A 12 10.25 -1.63 8.65
C ARG A 12 10.43 -3.14 8.73
N ALA A 13 11.62 -3.63 8.39
CA ALA A 13 11.97 -5.04 8.48
C ALA A 13 12.63 -5.42 9.82
N ALA A 14 12.91 -4.43 10.68
CA ALA A 14 13.45 -4.67 12.00
C ALA A 14 12.30 -4.87 12.99
N GLN A 15 12.10 -6.09 13.47
CA GLN A 15 11.06 -6.36 14.47
C GLN A 15 11.33 -5.61 15.76
N THR A 16 10.32 -4.89 16.23
CA THR A 16 10.39 -4.11 17.49
C THR A 16 10.15 -4.96 18.74
N LYS A 17 9.60 -6.16 18.60
CA LYS A 17 9.35 -7.08 19.74
C LYS A 17 10.52 -8.06 19.88
N VAL A 18 11.24 -7.93 20.97
CA VAL A 18 12.29 -8.89 21.37
C VAL A 18 11.62 -10.21 21.77
N THR A 19 11.56 -11.15 20.86
CA THR A 19 11.30 -12.55 21.19
C THR A 19 12.64 -13.27 21.35
N SER A 20 12.74 -14.16 22.28
CA SER A 20 14.01 -14.74 22.80
C SER A 20 14.87 -15.50 21.79
N ASN A 21 14.46 -15.64 20.53
CA ASN A 21 15.12 -16.44 19.51
C ASN A 21 15.39 -15.69 18.21
N THR A 22 15.53 -14.36 18.22
CA THR A 22 15.57 -13.65 16.95
C THR A 22 16.83 -12.80 16.82
N ASN A 23 17.52 -13.01 15.71
CA ASN A 23 18.59 -12.16 15.17
C ASN A 23 18.03 -10.84 14.62
N ASN A 24 16.97 -10.34 15.25
CA ASN A 24 16.29 -9.12 14.87
C ASN A 24 17.10 -7.91 15.30
N GLY A 25 17.35 -7.03 14.36
CA GLY A 25 18.11 -5.84 14.59
C GLY A 25 18.48 -5.17 13.28
N PHE A 26 19.38 -4.23 13.40
CA PHE A 26 20.06 -3.63 12.26
C PHE A 26 21.40 -4.33 12.05
N PHE A 27 21.53 -5.03 10.94
CA PHE A 27 22.82 -5.46 10.46
C PHE A 27 23.48 -4.28 9.73
N ILE A 28 24.68 -3.91 10.15
CA ILE A 28 25.43 -2.80 9.59
C ILE A 28 26.76 -3.32 9.14
N SER A 29 27.11 -3.13 7.87
CA SER A 29 28.41 -3.52 7.29
C SER A 29 29.09 -2.31 6.67
N ALA A 30 30.34 -2.11 7.01
CA ALA A 30 31.19 -1.02 6.50
C ALA A 30 32.21 -1.61 5.51
N GLU A 31 32.15 -1.19 4.24
CA GLU A 31 33.04 -1.62 3.16
C GLU A 31 33.28 -0.50 2.16
N ASP A 32 34.51 -0.31 1.71
CA ASP A 32 34.90 0.50 0.54
C ASP A 32 34.16 1.83 0.35
N GLY A 33 34.15 2.69 1.39
CA GLY A 33 33.54 4.02 1.30
C GLY A 33 32.02 4.05 1.45
N LYS A 34 31.38 2.92 1.75
CA LYS A 34 29.95 2.79 1.97
C LYS A 34 29.65 2.04 3.26
N VAL A 35 28.52 2.38 3.85
CA VAL A 35 27.94 1.59 4.95
C VAL A 35 26.60 1.07 4.49
N GLU A 36 26.47 -0.25 4.54
CA GLU A 36 25.26 -0.98 4.24
C GLU A 36 24.46 -1.21 5.53
N PHE A 37 23.16 -1.02 5.44
CA PHE A 37 22.21 -1.29 6.50
C PHE A 37 21.21 -2.33 6.01
N GLN A 38 21.00 -3.37 6.79
CA GLN A 38 19.98 -4.39 6.51
C GLN A 38 19.12 -4.65 7.73
N ALA A 39 17.86 -5.00 7.47
CA ALA A 39 16.98 -5.64 8.42
C ALA A 39 16.14 -6.70 7.70
N ASN A 40 15.79 -7.78 8.41
CA ASN A 40 15.03 -8.87 7.85
C ASN A 40 14.21 -9.56 8.94
N ASP A 41 12.89 -9.69 8.71
CA ASP A 41 11.96 -10.38 9.61
C ASP A 41 11.43 -11.70 9.03
N TYR A 42 12.08 -12.23 8.00
CA TYR A 42 11.70 -13.41 7.20
C TYR A 42 10.46 -13.23 6.31
N SER A 43 9.65 -12.19 6.51
CA SER A 43 8.55 -11.84 5.61
C SER A 43 8.97 -10.75 4.62
N ILE A 44 9.73 -9.78 5.12
CA ILE A 44 10.35 -8.72 4.34
C ILE A 44 11.81 -8.58 4.73
N GLY A 45 12.64 -8.21 3.76
CA GLY A 45 14.04 -7.84 3.93
C GLY A 45 14.27 -6.49 3.28
N ILE A 46 14.98 -5.59 3.95
CA ILE A 46 15.32 -4.27 3.40
C ILE A 46 16.83 -4.08 3.52
N ARG A 47 17.44 -3.64 2.42
CA ARG A 47 18.84 -3.27 2.34
C ARG A 47 18.95 -1.88 1.75
N THR A 48 19.82 -1.04 2.33
CA THR A 48 20.11 0.29 1.80
C THR A 48 21.54 0.69 2.14
N PHE A 49 22.07 1.70 1.45
CA PHE A 49 23.44 2.18 1.62
C PHE A 49 23.45 3.66 1.96
N CYS A 50 24.50 4.09 2.61
CA CYS A 50 24.92 5.48 2.63
C CYS A 50 26.43 5.58 2.44
N GLU A 51 26.89 6.68 1.86
CA GLU A 51 28.32 6.99 1.77
C GLU A 51 28.91 7.26 3.16
N ALA A 52 30.11 6.78 3.40
CA ALA A 52 30.84 6.99 4.63
C ALA A 52 32.34 6.90 4.41
N ASP A 53 33.10 7.56 5.25
CA ASP A 53 34.56 7.41 5.33
C ASP A 53 34.84 6.16 6.18
N VAL A 54 35.28 5.08 5.56
CA VAL A 54 35.47 3.76 6.19
C VAL A 54 36.96 3.56 6.43
N GLU A 55 37.40 3.68 7.69
CA GLU A 55 38.80 3.42 8.10
C GLU A 55 39.11 1.94 8.23
N GLU A 56 38.17 1.16 8.80
CA GLU A 56 38.27 -0.31 8.95
C GLU A 56 36.97 -0.99 8.50
N ARG A 57 37.11 -2.06 7.73
CA ARG A 57 35.97 -2.89 7.31
C ARG A 57 35.49 -3.74 8.49
N GLY A 58 34.18 -3.98 8.55
CA GLY A 58 33.59 -4.83 9.56
C GLY A 58 32.07 -4.82 9.53
N SER A 59 31.49 -5.71 10.31
CA SER A 59 30.04 -5.80 10.42
C SER A 59 29.59 -5.98 11.86
N VAL A 60 28.43 -5.41 12.20
CA VAL A 60 27.81 -5.52 13.51
C VAL A 60 26.31 -5.76 13.37
N LEU A 61 25.73 -6.48 14.33
CA LEU A 61 24.29 -6.62 14.49
C LEU A 61 23.86 -5.94 15.79
N ILE A 62 23.01 -4.93 15.68
CA ILE A 62 22.56 -4.10 16.80
C ILE A 62 21.05 -4.25 16.98
N SER A 63 20.60 -4.42 18.21
CA SER A 63 19.15 -4.48 18.51
C SER A 63 18.45 -3.17 18.14
N ALA A 64 17.36 -3.27 17.36
CA ALA A 64 16.67 -2.13 16.76
C ALA A 64 16.00 -1.12 17.71
N PRO A 65 15.41 -1.49 18.89
CA PRO A 65 14.44 -0.64 19.56
C PRO A 65 14.92 0.77 19.93
N HIS A 66 16.18 0.94 20.22
CA HIS A 66 16.70 2.22 20.73
C HIS A 66 17.70 2.91 19.80
N LEU A 67 18.30 2.20 18.84
CA LEU A 67 19.31 2.78 17.98
C LEU A 67 18.78 3.98 17.18
N LEU A 68 17.70 3.78 16.43
CA LEU A 68 17.14 4.86 15.60
C LEU A 68 16.69 6.06 16.44
N SER A 69 16.01 5.83 17.57
CA SER A 69 15.57 6.93 18.44
C SER A 69 16.76 7.73 19.00
N THR A 70 17.84 7.03 19.35
CA THR A 70 19.06 7.69 19.83
C THR A 70 19.74 8.50 18.70
N ILE A 71 19.87 7.92 17.51
CA ILE A 71 20.47 8.63 16.36
C ILE A 71 19.65 9.87 15.97
N LYS A 72 18.31 9.81 16.05
CA LYS A 72 17.43 10.97 15.83
C LYS A 72 17.66 12.14 16.80
N MET A 73 18.12 11.85 18.01
CA MET A 73 18.40 12.86 19.02
C MET A 73 19.82 13.45 18.93
N MET A 74 20.67 12.87 18.10
CA MET A 74 22.02 13.41 17.87
C MET A 74 21.97 14.70 17.03
N PRO A 75 22.88 15.65 17.25
CA PRO A 75 22.93 16.87 16.46
C PRO A 75 23.29 16.56 14.99
N SER A 76 22.93 17.46 14.10
CA SER A 76 23.35 17.39 12.70
C SER A 76 24.89 17.49 12.60
N GLY A 77 25.47 16.59 11.79
CA GLY A 77 26.93 16.54 11.58
C GLY A 77 27.40 15.10 11.38
N PRO A 78 28.72 14.92 11.32
CA PRO A 78 29.32 13.61 11.17
C PRO A 78 29.10 12.75 12.44
N VAL A 79 28.76 11.48 12.21
CA VAL A 79 28.64 10.45 13.26
C VAL A 79 29.75 9.44 13.06
N VAL A 80 30.59 9.25 14.08
CA VAL A 80 31.59 8.20 14.09
C VAL A 80 31.00 6.96 14.72
N MET A 81 31.11 5.82 14.05
CA MET A 81 30.73 4.50 14.53
C MET A 81 32.01 3.68 14.73
N GLU A 82 32.23 3.18 15.94
CA GLU A 82 33.44 2.44 16.30
C GLU A 82 33.11 1.19 17.12
N GLN A 83 33.67 0.04 16.74
CA GLN A 83 33.72 -1.13 17.58
C GLN A 83 35.18 -1.49 17.85
N LYS A 84 35.60 -1.52 19.12
CA LYS A 84 36.94 -1.91 19.48
C LYS A 84 37.11 -3.43 19.37
N LYS A 85 38.30 -3.83 18.93
CA LYS A 85 38.62 -5.25 18.72
C LYS A 85 38.43 -6.06 20.00
N GLY A 86 37.58 -7.09 19.91
CA GLY A 86 37.28 -7.98 21.03
C GLY A 86 36.15 -7.46 21.95
N GLU A 87 35.57 -6.29 21.70
CA GLU A 87 34.42 -5.78 22.45
C GLU A 87 33.11 -6.18 21.75
N SER A 88 32.09 -6.57 22.54
CA SER A 88 30.72 -6.83 22.04
C SER A 88 29.86 -5.56 22.15
N THR A 89 30.44 -4.39 21.85
CA THR A 89 29.79 -3.08 21.98
C THR A 89 30.26 -2.16 20.87
N VAL A 90 29.32 -1.50 20.22
CA VAL A 90 29.59 -0.44 19.23
C VAL A 90 29.25 0.91 19.81
N PHE A 91 30.09 1.89 19.55
CA PHE A 91 29.99 3.28 20.00
C PHE A 91 29.56 4.17 18.85
N PHE A 92 28.67 5.12 19.14
CA PHE A 92 28.26 6.19 18.23
C PHE A 92 28.60 7.52 18.87
N LYS A 93 29.33 8.36 18.14
CA LYS A 93 29.78 9.67 18.62
C LYS A 93 29.45 10.77 17.63
N ALA A 94 28.81 11.84 18.11
CA ALA A 94 28.51 13.05 17.35
C ALA A 94 28.80 14.28 18.22
N GLY A 95 29.98 14.93 18.01
CA GLY A 95 30.46 16.01 18.87
C GLY A 95 30.62 15.55 20.33
N GLN A 96 29.84 16.15 21.24
CA GLN A 96 29.84 15.78 22.67
C GLN A 96 28.88 14.65 23.01
N TYR A 97 28.04 14.20 22.06
CA TYR A 97 27.06 13.15 22.27
C TYR A 97 27.68 11.78 22.02
N ASN A 98 27.58 10.89 22.99
CA ASN A 98 28.13 9.56 22.94
C ASN A 98 27.03 8.55 23.36
N SER A 99 26.89 7.50 22.60
CA SER A 99 26.00 6.37 22.91
C SER A 99 26.70 5.08 22.56
N HIS A 100 26.33 4.00 23.22
CA HIS A 100 26.87 2.69 22.89
C HIS A 100 25.76 1.64 22.96
N PHE A 101 25.88 0.63 22.12
CA PHE A 101 24.93 -0.47 22.01
C PHE A 101 25.64 -1.82 22.03
N PRO A 102 25.12 -2.80 22.75
CA PRO A 102 25.64 -4.16 22.66
C PRO A 102 25.40 -4.73 21.26
N THR A 103 26.39 -5.46 20.76
CA THR A 103 26.30 -6.18 19.50
C THR A 103 25.91 -7.62 19.73
N ARG A 104 25.34 -8.24 18.70
CA ARG A 104 25.01 -9.69 18.65
C ARG A 104 25.87 -10.36 17.59
N ASP A 105 25.84 -11.68 17.57
CA ASP A 105 26.49 -12.46 16.53
C ASP A 105 25.84 -12.17 15.17
N THR A 106 26.67 -11.84 14.20
CA THR A 106 26.25 -11.58 12.82
C THR A 106 26.08 -12.83 11.99
N ALA A 107 26.63 -13.96 12.42
CA ALA A 107 26.66 -15.23 11.66
C ALA A 107 25.27 -15.81 11.38
N GLU A 108 24.31 -15.54 12.25
CA GLU A 108 22.95 -16.05 12.10
C GLU A 108 21.97 -15.02 11.49
N PHE A 109 22.44 -13.82 11.12
CA PHE A 109 21.57 -12.82 10.50
C PHE A 109 21.22 -13.24 9.07
N PRO A 110 19.91 -13.29 8.71
CA PRO A 110 19.48 -13.62 7.37
C PRO A 110 19.71 -12.45 6.43
N LEU A 111 20.86 -12.45 5.74
CA LEU A 111 21.20 -11.38 4.80
C LEU A 111 20.15 -11.26 3.70
N VAL A 112 19.86 -10.03 3.31
CA VAL A 112 18.96 -9.73 2.20
C VAL A 112 19.72 -9.92 0.89
N THR A 113 19.46 -11.04 0.23
CA THR A 113 20.08 -11.38 -1.07
C THR A 113 19.19 -10.96 -2.21
N GLU A 114 19.79 -10.57 -3.32
CA GLU A 114 19.05 -10.27 -4.54
C GLU A 114 18.42 -11.55 -5.11
N ILE A 115 17.20 -11.40 -5.63
CA ILE A 115 16.53 -12.45 -6.40
C ILE A 115 16.97 -12.40 -7.87
N ASP A 116 16.70 -13.48 -8.60
CA ASP A 116 16.93 -13.50 -10.04
C ASP A 116 16.05 -12.45 -10.74
N HIS A 117 16.66 -11.58 -11.52
CA HIS A 117 16.01 -10.51 -12.27
C HIS A 117 15.46 -10.96 -13.64
N THR A 118 15.20 -12.25 -13.83
CA THR A 118 14.67 -12.79 -15.09
C THR A 118 13.35 -12.13 -15.49
N PHE A 119 12.50 -11.83 -14.52
CA PHE A 119 11.25 -11.11 -14.71
C PHE A 119 11.30 -9.79 -13.99
N HIS A 120 11.23 -8.69 -14.73
CA HIS A 120 11.21 -7.36 -14.13
C HIS A 120 10.45 -6.34 -15.00
N VAL A 121 10.07 -5.26 -14.36
CA VAL A 121 9.42 -4.09 -14.95
C VAL A 121 9.97 -2.82 -14.33
N ASN A 122 10.24 -1.82 -15.18
CA ASN A 122 10.61 -0.48 -14.76
C ASN A 122 9.40 0.45 -14.83
N MET A 123 9.21 1.27 -13.81
CA MET A 123 8.16 2.28 -13.81
C MET A 123 8.49 3.45 -12.89
N LYS A 124 7.77 4.56 -13.02
CA LYS A 124 7.94 5.71 -12.15
C LYS A 124 7.44 5.39 -10.74
N CYS A 125 8.20 5.81 -9.72
CA CYS A 125 7.83 5.63 -8.32
C CYS A 125 6.46 6.25 -8.01
N LYS A 126 6.16 7.42 -8.58
CA LYS A 126 4.87 8.10 -8.38
C LYS A 126 3.69 7.30 -8.94
N ASP A 127 3.84 6.70 -10.11
CA ASP A 127 2.78 5.93 -10.76
C ASP A 127 2.48 4.66 -9.97
N PHE A 128 3.53 3.98 -9.49
CA PHE A 128 3.39 2.84 -8.59
C PHE A 128 2.68 3.23 -7.29
N ALA A 129 3.10 4.33 -6.65
CA ALA A 129 2.48 4.80 -5.42
C ALA A 129 1.01 5.17 -5.62
N GLU A 130 0.66 5.79 -6.75
CA GLU A 130 -0.73 6.09 -7.09
C GLU A 130 -1.55 4.82 -7.27
N MET A 131 -1.06 3.84 -8.04
CA MET A 131 -1.73 2.55 -8.21
C MET A 131 -1.99 1.85 -6.87
N VAL A 132 -1.00 1.77 -5.99
CA VAL A 132 -1.16 1.16 -4.66
C VAL A 132 -2.20 1.90 -3.84
N ASN A 133 -2.18 3.22 -3.83
CA ASN A 133 -3.16 4.02 -3.07
C ASN A 133 -4.58 3.83 -3.60
N LEU A 134 -4.76 3.74 -4.92
CA LEU A 134 -6.07 3.57 -5.55
C LEU A 134 -6.69 2.18 -5.34
N VAL A 135 -5.89 1.15 -5.01
CA VAL A 135 -6.44 -0.21 -4.89
C VAL A 135 -6.34 -0.80 -3.47
N SER A 136 -5.33 -0.43 -2.69
CA SER A 136 -5.00 -1.12 -1.43
C SER A 136 -6.13 -1.09 -0.39
N PHE A 137 -6.92 -0.03 -0.35
CA PHE A 137 -8.03 0.10 0.58
C PHE A 137 -9.16 -0.92 0.33
N ALA A 138 -9.25 -1.48 -0.87
CA ALA A 138 -10.23 -2.50 -1.21
C ALA A 138 -9.84 -3.92 -0.76
N ALA A 139 -8.58 -4.13 -0.37
CA ALA A 139 -8.12 -5.41 0.16
C ALA A 139 -8.82 -5.77 1.49
N SER A 140 -8.89 -7.05 1.79
CA SER A 140 -9.42 -7.57 3.05
C SER A 140 -8.43 -7.37 4.19
N THR A 141 -8.95 -7.12 5.38
CA THR A 141 -8.18 -7.17 6.63
C THR A 141 -8.34 -8.50 7.37
N ASP A 142 -9.16 -9.41 6.83
CA ASP A 142 -9.39 -10.73 7.44
C ASP A 142 -8.31 -11.73 7.04
N ALA A 143 -7.43 -12.07 7.98
CA ALA A 143 -6.35 -13.03 7.79
C ALA A 143 -6.81 -14.47 7.48
N LYS A 144 -8.09 -14.79 7.64
CA LYS A 144 -8.64 -16.12 7.28
C LYS A 144 -8.64 -16.36 5.77
N ASN A 145 -8.63 -15.29 4.97
CA ASN A 145 -8.54 -15.35 3.52
C ASN A 145 -7.28 -14.59 3.04
N PRO A 146 -6.09 -15.18 3.17
CA PRO A 146 -4.82 -14.49 2.88
C PRO A 146 -4.74 -13.90 1.48
N ILE A 147 -5.31 -14.56 0.46
CA ILE A 147 -5.31 -14.09 -0.93
C ILE A 147 -5.95 -12.70 -1.05
N PHE A 148 -7.05 -12.46 -0.33
CA PHE A 148 -7.76 -11.18 -0.34
C PHE A 148 -7.09 -10.09 0.51
N THR A 149 -6.14 -10.45 1.38
CA THR A 149 -5.30 -9.44 2.06
C THR A 149 -4.21 -8.88 1.15
N GLY A 150 -4.04 -9.50 -0.02
CA GLY A 150 -3.08 -9.11 -1.04
C GLY A 150 -3.68 -8.28 -2.16
N ILE A 151 -2.79 -7.63 -2.88
CA ILE A 151 -3.04 -6.97 -4.15
C ILE A 151 -2.50 -7.89 -5.25
N LEU A 152 -3.33 -8.20 -6.23
CA LEU A 152 -2.89 -8.82 -7.47
C LEU A 152 -2.10 -7.79 -8.27
N CYS A 153 -0.90 -8.15 -8.67
CA CYS A 153 -0.09 -7.45 -9.66
C CYS A 153 -0.04 -8.34 -10.90
N ASP A 154 -0.59 -7.88 -12.02
CA ASP A 154 -0.68 -8.62 -13.28
C ASP A 154 0.03 -7.84 -14.39
N ILE A 155 1.04 -8.45 -15.00
CA ILE A 155 1.82 -7.88 -16.08
C ILE A 155 1.52 -8.68 -17.36
N ASN A 156 0.92 -8.01 -18.33
CA ASN A 156 0.60 -8.59 -19.62
C ASN A 156 0.96 -7.61 -20.73
N GLU A 157 1.92 -8.02 -21.58
CA GLU A 157 2.51 -7.15 -22.59
C GLU A 157 3.07 -5.86 -21.96
N ASN A 158 2.62 -4.69 -22.37
CA ASN A 158 3.00 -3.39 -21.84
C ASN A 158 1.99 -2.82 -20.82
N VAL A 159 1.08 -3.65 -20.31
CA VAL A 159 0.08 -3.22 -19.32
C VAL A 159 0.41 -3.83 -17.98
N PHE A 160 0.49 -2.97 -16.96
CA PHE A 160 0.56 -3.36 -15.57
C PHE A 160 -0.76 -3.07 -14.88
N THR A 161 -1.36 -4.07 -14.28
CA THR A 161 -2.65 -3.98 -13.58
C THR A 161 -2.45 -4.31 -12.11
N MET A 162 -3.02 -3.49 -11.24
CA MET A 162 -3.22 -3.83 -9.83
C MET A 162 -4.70 -4.00 -9.54
N ALA A 163 -5.05 -5.05 -8.77
CA ALA A 163 -6.42 -5.27 -8.32
C ALA A 163 -6.46 -5.76 -6.87
N ALA A 164 -7.41 -5.26 -6.10
CA ALA A 164 -7.66 -5.68 -4.73
C ALA A 164 -9.15 -5.85 -4.47
N THR A 165 -9.51 -6.83 -3.64
CA THR A 165 -10.91 -7.10 -3.27
C THR A 165 -11.00 -7.72 -1.87
N ASN A 166 -12.14 -7.47 -1.20
CA ASN A 166 -12.53 -8.17 0.03
C ASN A 166 -13.79 -9.02 -0.15
N SER A 167 -14.14 -9.40 -1.39
CA SER A 167 -15.36 -10.11 -1.81
C SER A 167 -16.64 -9.24 -1.88
N HIS A 168 -16.66 -8.05 -1.29
CA HIS A 168 -17.81 -7.14 -1.30
C HIS A 168 -17.54 -5.86 -2.09
N ARG A 169 -16.30 -5.55 -2.33
CA ARG A 169 -15.83 -4.45 -3.18
C ARG A 169 -14.56 -4.86 -3.91
N LEU A 170 -14.27 -4.20 -4.99
CA LEU A 170 -13.07 -4.39 -5.80
C LEU A 170 -12.60 -3.06 -6.34
N ALA A 171 -11.31 -2.81 -6.27
CA ALA A 171 -10.65 -1.71 -6.97
C ALA A 171 -9.62 -2.28 -7.95
N ALA A 172 -9.58 -1.75 -9.15
CA ALA A 172 -8.61 -2.13 -10.18
C ALA A 172 -8.11 -0.90 -10.93
N ARG A 173 -6.79 -0.83 -11.13
CA ARG A 173 -6.11 0.23 -11.86
C ARG A 173 -5.14 -0.38 -12.85
N GLU A 174 -5.19 0.12 -14.10
CA GLU A 174 -4.28 -0.26 -15.17
C GLU A 174 -3.40 0.91 -15.56
N ILE A 175 -2.16 0.64 -15.94
CA ILE A 175 -1.24 1.61 -16.51
C ILE A 175 -0.51 0.99 -17.70
N SER A 176 -0.30 1.79 -18.74
CA SER A 176 0.59 1.42 -19.85
C SER A 176 2.03 1.74 -19.47
N LEU A 177 2.89 0.76 -19.53
CA LEU A 177 4.31 0.90 -19.25
C LEU A 177 5.01 1.56 -20.42
N GLU A 178 5.98 2.41 -20.15
CA GLU A 178 6.83 3.05 -21.19
C GLU A 178 7.78 2.03 -21.84
N GLU A 179 8.26 1.05 -21.04
CA GLU A 179 9.14 -0.02 -21.48
C GLU A 179 8.40 -1.37 -21.44
N ILE A 180 8.73 -2.24 -22.39
CA ILE A 180 8.18 -3.60 -22.41
C ILE A 180 8.84 -4.41 -21.28
N PRO A 181 8.06 -4.99 -20.37
CA PRO A 181 8.59 -5.83 -19.30
C PRO A 181 9.38 -7.03 -19.80
N THR A 182 10.36 -7.46 -19.04
CA THR A 182 11.05 -8.72 -19.32
C THR A 182 10.21 -9.87 -18.78
N GLY A 183 9.26 -10.33 -19.58
CA GLY A 183 8.34 -11.41 -19.25
C GLY A 183 6.94 -10.94 -18.86
N LYS A 184 6.06 -11.91 -18.67
CA LYS A 184 4.67 -11.72 -18.27
C LYS A 184 4.31 -12.65 -17.12
N GLY A 185 3.31 -12.29 -16.35
CA GLY A 185 2.82 -13.10 -15.25
C GLY A 185 2.11 -12.29 -14.20
N ASN A 186 1.67 -12.97 -13.17
CA ASN A 186 1.03 -12.30 -12.05
C ASN A 186 1.57 -12.81 -10.72
N PHE A 187 1.47 -11.98 -9.71
CA PHE A 187 1.84 -12.31 -8.34
C PHE A 187 0.98 -11.53 -7.35
N ILE A 188 0.92 -11.99 -6.12
CA ILE A 188 0.10 -11.41 -5.06
C ILE A 188 1.00 -10.94 -3.93
N VAL A 189 0.94 -9.65 -3.61
CA VAL A 189 1.70 -9.03 -2.50
C VAL A 189 0.73 -8.51 -1.46
N SER A 190 1.07 -8.65 -0.17
CA SER A 190 0.27 -8.07 0.90
C SER A 190 0.06 -6.56 0.71
N ALA A 191 -1.19 -6.10 0.85
CA ALA A 191 -1.52 -4.68 0.74
C ALA A 191 -0.75 -3.83 1.76
N SER A 192 -0.52 -4.33 2.97
CA SER A 192 0.27 -3.64 3.99
C SER A 192 1.73 -3.50 3.61
N ILE A 193 2.30 -4.51 2.95
CA ILE A 193 3.69 -4.46 2.47
C ILE A 193 3.83 -3.43 1.35
N LEU A 194 2.90 -3.41 0.38
CA LEU A 194 2.95 -2.37 -0.66
C LEU A 194 2.78 -0.96 -0.10
N GLN A 195 1.95 -0.79 0.94
CA GLN A 195 1.86 0.47 1.68
C GLN A 195 3.17 0.83 2.39
N ASP A 196 3.95 -0.14 2.86
CA ASP A 196 5.27 0.11 3.43
C ASP A 196 6.29 0.47 2.34
N VAL A 197 6.25 -0.18 1.17
CA VAL A 197 7.10 0.16 0.02
C VAL A 197 6.87 1.62 -0.39
N ILE A 198 5.62 2.04 -0.62
CA ILE A 198 5.35 3.41 -1.11
C ILE A 198 5.76 4.50 -0.12
N ARG A 199 5.80 4.23 1.18
CA ARG A 199 6.31 5.18 2.20
C ARG A 199 7.82 5.39 2.12
N LEU A 200 8.54 4.47 1.49
CA LEU A 200 9.98 4.53 1.33
C LEU A 200 10.42 5.10 -0.02
N LEU A 201 9.49 5.18 -0.98
CA LEU A 201 9.78 5.68 -2.32
C LEU A 201 10.26 7.15 -2.27
N PRO A 202 11.17 7.53 -3.16
CA PRO A 202 11.49 8.92 -3.37
C PRO A 202 10.28 9.69 -3.92
N VAL A 203 10.28 11.01 -3.72
CA VAL A 203 9.15 11.89 -4.07
C VAL A 203 9.36 12.69 -5.36
N GLY A 204 10.45 12.46 -6.07
CA GLY A 204 10.74 13.12 -7.36
C GLY A 204 9.81 12.61 -8.46
N GLU A 205 9.48 13.51 -9.41
CA GLU A 205 8.55 13.16 -10.49
C GLU A 205 9.07 12.10 -11.45
N ASP A 206 10.39 12.06 -11.66
CA ASP A 206 11.06 11.16 -12.60
C ASP A 206 11.84 10.03 -11.91
N ASP A 207 11.68 9.89 -10.58
CA ASP A 207 12.30 8.78 -9.87
C ASP A 207 11.73 7.45 -10.35
N MET A 208 12.64 6.56 -10.74
CA MET A 208 12.30 5.23 -11.28
C MET A 208 12.48 4.15 -10.23
N MET A 209 11.71 3.09 -10.37
CA MET A 209 11.87 1.86 -9.62
C MET A 209 11.83 0.65 -10.55
N GLU A 210 12.54 -0.40 -10.15
CA GLU A 210 12.43 -1.72 -10.75
C GLU A 210 11.64 -2.64 -9.81
N ILE A 211 10.73 -3.40 -10.38
CA ILE A 211 10.00 -4.47 -9.69
C ILE A 211 10.45 -5.78 -10.34
N SER A 212 11.14 -6.62 -9.59
CA SER A 212 11.57 -7.94 -10.03
C SER A 212 10.80 -9.01 -9.26
N TRP A 213 10.41 -10.11 -9.90
CA TRP A 213 9.68 -11.17 -9.22
C TRP A 213 10.16 -12.56 -9.62
N ALA A 214 10.00 -13.48 -8.69
CA ALA A 214 10.30 -14.90 -8.83
C ALA A 214 9.15 -15.72 -8.23
N SER A 215 9.28 -17.04 -8.17
CA SER A 215 8.19 -17.92 -7.73
C SER A 215 7.65 -17.64 -6.31
N ARG A 216 8.48 -17.11 -5.40
CA ARG A 216 8.13 -16.90 -3.98
C ARG A 216 8.37 -15.49 -3.48
N HIS A 217 9.06 -14.66 -4.24
CA HIS A 217 9.51 -13.35 -3.80
C HIS A 217 9.23 -12.30 -4.86
N VAL A 218 9.08 -11.08 -4.40
CA VAL A 218 9.12 -9.86 -5.20
C VAL A 218 10.14 -8.93 -4.58
N ALA A 219 10.88 -8.21 -5.41
CA ALA A 219 11.81 -7.18 -4.99
C ALA A 219 11.44 -5.85 -5.63
N PHE A 220 11.63 -4.78 -4.88
CA PHE A 220 11.46 -3.40 -5.30
C PHE A 220 12.79 -2.68 -5.11
N SER A 221 13.37 -2.21 -6.21
CA SER A 221 14.65 -1.49 -6.22
C SER A 221 14.41 -0.02 -6.59
N PHE A 222 14.83 0.90 -5.74
CA PHE A 222 14.71 2.34 -5.97
C PHE A 222 15.81 3.10 -5.23
N GLY A 223 16.51 3.97 -5.95
CA GLY A 223 17.72 4.62 -5.42
C GLY A 223 18.68 3.59 -4.86
N GLU A 224 19.17 3.80 -3.63
CA GLU A 224 20.06 2.90 -2.93
C GLU A 224 19.30 1.84 -2.08
N THR A 225 18.02 1.64 -2.30
CA THR A 225 17.20 0.76 -1.48
C THR A 225 16.73 -0.46 -2.28
N TYR A 226 16.93 -1.64 -1.69
CA TYR A 226 16.40 -2.91 -2.16
C TYR A 226 15.44 -3.46 -1.11
N PHE A 227 14.18 -3.62 -1.48
CA PHE A 227 13.12 -4.13 -0.63
C PHE A 227 12.66 -5.49 -1.15
N LEU A 228 12.86 -6.53 -0.39
CA LEU A 228 12.46 -7.91 -0.69
C LEU A 228 11.21 -8.27 0.09
N SER A 229 10.26 -8.95 -0.53
CA SER A 229 9.06 -9.46 0.14
C SER A 229 8.71 -10.87 -0.31
N ASN A 230 8.16 -11.67 0.61
CA ASN A 230 7.48 -12.90 0.27
C ASN A 230 6.17 -12.61 -0.47
N LEU A 231 5.84 -13.46 -1.44
CA LEU A 231 4.56 -13.44 -2.14
C LEU A 231 3.50 -14.23 -1.35
N ILE A 232 2.25 -13.84 -1.50
CA ILE A 232 1.11 -14.64 -1.03
C ILE A 232 0.87 -15.77 -2.02
N ASN A 233 1.01 -17.02 -1.57
CA ASN A 233 0.76 -18.18 -2.42
C ASN A 233 -0.72 -18.38 -2.70
N GLY A 234 -1.07 -18.65 -3.94
CA GLY A 234 -2.43 -18.98 -4.36
C GLY A 234 -2.77 -18.42 -5.73
N VAL A 235 -4.00 -18.65 -6.14
CA VAL A 235 -4.55 -18.13 -7.40
C VAL A 235 -5.55 -17.04 -7.04
N TYR A 236 -5.28 -15.82 -7.51
CA TYR A 236 -6.23 -14.71 -7.35
C TYR A 236 -7.48 -14.99 -8.18
N PRO A 237 -8.69 -14.78 -7.64
CA PRO A 237 -9.91 -14.98 -8.42
C PRO A 237 -9.93 -14.10 -9.66
N ASP A 238 -10.59 -14.59 -10.72
CA ASP A 238 -10.80 -13.81 -11.94
C ASP A 238 -11.72 -12.61 -11.65
N TYR A 239 -11.08 -11.52 -11.22
CA TYR A 239 -11.77 -10.30 -10.80
C TYR A 239 -12.52 -9.63 -11.96
N LYS A 240 -12.14 -9.89 -13.21
CA LYS A 240 -12.79 -9.31 -14.39
C LYS A 240 -14.25 -9.75 -14.52
N ARG A 241 -14.60 -10.92 -13.98
CA ARG A 241 -15.98 -11.44 -13.97
C ARG A 241 -16.93 -10.69 -13.01
N VAL A 242 -16.38 -9.89 -12.10
CA VAL A 242 -17.20 -9.10 -11.16
C VAL A 242 -17.87 -7.93 -11.87
N PHE A 243 -17.30 -7.47 -12.98
CA PHE A 243 -17.86 -6.37 -13.78
C PHE A 243 -19.07 -6.86 -14.57
N PRO A 244 -20.27 -6.25 -14.39
CA PRO A 244 -21.44 -6.59 -15.19
C PRO A 244 -21.23 -6.29 -16.67
N SER A 245 -21.83 -7.10 -17.54
CA SER A 245 -21.83 -6.86 -18.98
C SER A 245 -22.88 -5.82 -19.43
N SER A 246 -23.82 -5.47 -18.55
CA SER A 246 -24.87 -4.47 -18.80
C SER A 246 -25.33 -3.84 -17.50
N PHE A 247 -25.81 -2.62 -17.59
CA PHE A 247 -26.33 -1.82 -16.49
C PHE A 247 -27.76 -1.36 -16.79
N ASP A 248 -28.53 -1.10 -15.74
CA ASP A 248 -29.90 -0.61 -15.85
C ASP A 248 -29.97 0.90 -15.77
N LEU A 249 -28.92 1.53 -15.22
CA LEU A 249 -28.82 2.98 -15.04
C LEU A 249 -27.35 3.43 -15.14
N HIS A 250 -27.13 4.55 -15.81
CA HIS A 250 -25.93 5.34 -15.76
C HIS A 250 -26.24 6.70 -15.14
N ALA A 251 -25.55 7.06 -14.08
CA ALA A 251 -25.72 8.33 -13.38
C ALA A 251 -24.42 9.10 -13.35
N THR A 252 -24.41 10.32 -13.88
CA THR A 252 -23.28 11.24 -13.79
C THR A 252 -23.59 12.31 -12.74
N LEU A 253 -22.69 12.46 -11.77
CA LEU A 253 -22.84 13.34 -10.62
C LEU A 253 -21.65 14.28 -10.52
N ASP A 254 -21.87 15.46 -9.93
CA ASP A 254 -20.78 16.25 -9.38
C ASP A 254 -20.14 15.50 -8.21
N LEU A 255 -18.82 15.33 -8.25
CA LEU A 255 -18.09 14.55 -7.23
C LEU A 255 -18.23 15.16 -5.85
N LYS A 256 -18.12 16.49 -5.75
CA LYS A 256 -18.19 17.21 -4.48
C LYS A 256 -19.58 17.13 -3.86
N ASP A 257 -20.64 17.32 -4.67
CA ASP A 257 -22.01 17.19 -4.20
C ASP A 257 -22.27 15.77 -3.69
N PHE A 258 -21.76 14.76 -4.38
CA PHE A 258 -21.91 13.36 -3.96
C PHE A 258 -21.12 13.05 -2.67
N GLU A 259 -19.90 13.58 -2.53
CA GLU A 259 -19.14 13.48 -1.28
C GLU A 259 -19.88 14.12 -0.11
N GLU A 260 -20.44 15.32 -0.31
CA GLU A 260 -21.20 16.03 0.73
C GLU A 260 -22.47 15.29 1.10
N ALA A 261 -23.20 14.72 0.13
CA ALA A 261 -24.39 13.91 0.37
C ALA A 261 -24.09 12.66 1.18
N VAL A 262 -23.07 11.90 0.80
CA VAL A 262 -22.65 10.70 1.54
C VAL A 262 -22.17 11.06 2.94
N ARG A 263 -21.37 12.12 3.08
CA ARG A 263 -20.89 12.60 4.39
C ARG A 263 -22.02 13.06 5.31
N PHE A 264 -23.08 13.67 4.76
CA PHE A 264 -24.23 14.10 5.54
C PHE A 264 -25.04 12.92 6.09
N VAL A 265 -25.19 11.85 5.33
CA VAL A 265 -25.97 10.66 5.71
C VAL A 265 -25.17 9.68 6.58
N SER A 266 -23.85 9.62 6.41
CA SER A 266 -22.98 8.63 7.04
C SER A 266 -23.01 8.56 8.57
N PRO A 267 -23.28 9.62 9.36
CA PRO A 267 -23.37 9.52 10.81
C PRO A 267 -24.43 8.51 11.29
N ILE A 268 -25.62 8.51 10.71
CA ILE A 268 -26.65 7.50 11.02
C ILE A 268 -26.15 6.10 10.70
N SER A 269 -25.56 5.92 9.52
CA SER A 269 -25.03 4.64 9.06
C SER A 269 -23.92 4.08 9.98
N ARG A 270 -23.04 4.92 10.50
CA ARG A 270 -21.89 4.47 11.32
C ARG A 270 -22.31 3.82 12.64
N ASP A 271 -23.39 4.28 13.23
CA ASP A 271 -23.91 3.76 14.49
C ASP A 271 -24.76 2.48 14.30
N MET A 272 -25.13 2.17 13.06
CA MET A 272 -25.86 0.95 12.71
C MET A 272 -24.94 -0.28 12.63
N SER A 273 -25.46 -1.43 12.97
CA SER A 273 -24.75 -2.71 12.90
C SER A 273 -24.28 -3.06 11.48
N TYR A 274 -25.02 -2.64 10.45
CA TYR A 274 -24.76 -2.99 9.06
C TYR A 274 -24.15 -1.86 8.23
N LYS A 275 -24.02 -0.65 8.76
CA LYS A 275 -23.41 0.51 8.10
C LYS A 275 -23.93 0.72 6.67
N THR A 276 -25.24 0.74 6.50
CA THR A 276 -25.89 0.89 5.20
C THR A 276 -26.03 2.33 4.76
N ILE A 277 -26.13 2.54 3.45
CA ILE A 277 -26.59 3.78 2.81
C ILE A 277 -27.50 3.43 1.65
N ASN A 278 -28.62 4.10 1.55
CA ASN A 278 -29.59 3.90 0.49
C ASN A 278 -29.48 5.01 -0.56
N PHE A 279 -29.51 4.59 -1.83
CA PHE A 279 -29.56 5.48 -2.98
C PHE A 279 -30.85 5.24 -3.77
N LYS A 280 -31.51 6.34 -4.13
CA LYS A 280 -32.66 6.33 -5.02
C LYS A 280 -32.41 7.30 -6.16
N PHE A 281 -32.39 6.77 -7.36
CA PHE A 281 -32.16 7.50 -8.60
C PHE A 281 -33.50 7.62 -9.31
N GLU A 282 -34.02 8.85 -9.41
CA GLU A 282 -35.25 9.15 -10.13
C GLU A 282 -35.34 10.66 -10.44
N ASN A 283 -36.13 11.01 -11.44
CA ASN A 283 -36.47 12.41 -11.77
C ASN A 283 -35.28 13.36 -11.91
N GLY A 284 -34.12 12.87 -12.39
CA GLY A 284 -32.92 13.70 -12.56
C GLY A 284 -32.18 13.98 -11.24
N THR A 285 -32.42 13.22 -10.19
CA THR A 285 -31.77 13.36 -8.88
C THR A 285 -31.27 12.04 -8.33
N LEU A 286 -30.26 12.11 -7.48
CA LEU A 286 -29.88 11.09 -6.53
C LEU A 286 -30.32 11.51 -5.13
N GLU A 287 -31.24 10.76 -4.52
CA GLU A 287 -31.54 10.85 -3.11
C GLU A 287 -30.68 9.85 -2.35
N ALA A 288 -29.84 10.34 -1.43
CA ALA A 288 -29.09 9.53 -0.47
C ALA A 288 -29.76 9.62 0.90
N PHE A 289 -30.02 8.48 1.53
CA PHE A 289 -30.68 8.48 2.84
C PHE A 289 -30.34 7.23 3.67
N GLU A 290 -30.51 7.37 4.97
CA GLU A 290 -30.50 6.26 5.92
C GLU A 290 -31.47 6.54 7.06
N GLU A 291 -32.08 5.48 7.59
CA GLU A 291 -33.05 5.55 8.65
C GLU A 291 -32.90 4.38 9.61
N ASP A 292 -32.85 4.70 10.90
CA ASP A 292 -32.91 3.73 11.99
C ASP A 292 -33.93 4.20 13.02
N PRO A 293 -34.86 3.35 13.46
CA PRO A 293 -35.92 3.74 14.39
C PRO A 293 -35.43 4.30 15.73
N ASP A 294 -34.24 3.88 16.17
CA ASP A 294 -33.69 4.27 17.46
C ASP A 294 -32.72 5.46 17.36
N ILE A 295 -32.12 5.69 16.18
CA ILE A 295 -31.11 6.73 15.95
C ILE A 295 -31.74 7.94 15.26
N GLY A 296 -32.55 7.73 14.22
CA GLY A 296 -33.19 8.78 13.43
C GLY A 296 -33.03 8.61 11.92
N ARG A 297 -33.32 9.67 11.17
CA ARG A 297 -33.22 9.69 9.71
C ARG A 297 -32.39 10.87 9.23
N SER A 298 -31.51 10.61 8.27
CA SER A 298 -30.84 11.63 7.46
C SER A 298 -31.11 11.38 5.99
N GLU A 299 -31.45 12.42 5.25
CA GLU A 299 -31.69 12.36 3.81
C GLU A 299 -31.24 13.64 3.12
N THR A 300 -30.78 13.52 1.89
CA THR A 300 -30.48 14.65 1.01
C THR A 300 -30.60 14.23 -0.44
N SER A 301 -30.90 15.20 -1.31
CA SER A 301 -30.99 15.00 -2.75
C SER A 301 -30.04 15.92 -3.48
N ILE A 302 -29.34 15.39 -4.47
CA ILE A 302 -28.43 16.12 -5.35
C ILE A 302 -28.85 15.93 -6.82
N PRO A 303 -28.56 16.91 -7.71
CA PRO A 303 -28.76 16.75 -9.14
C PRO A 303 -27.98 15.58 -9.71
N ALA A 304 -28.57 14.86 -10.66
CA ALA A 304 -27.93 13.75 -11.36
C ALA A 304 -28.35 13.73 -12.84
N GLU A 305 -27.40 13.55 -13.74
CA GLU A 305 -27.69 13.22 -15.14
C GLU A 305 -27.95 11.70 -15.20
N LEU A 306 -29.21 11.31 -15.40
CA LEU A 306 -29.64 9.91 -15.38
C LEU A 306 -29.94 9.41 -16.79
N ASP A 307 -29.35 8.27 -17.17
CA ASP A 307 -29.65 7.54 -18.40
C ASP A 307 -29.99 6.09 -18.03
N GLY A 308 -31.27 5.72 -18.13
CA GLY A 308 -31.79 4.40 -17.80
C GLY A 308 -33.02 4.42 -16.90
N ALA A 309 -33.22 3.32 -16.18
CA ALA A 309 -34.40 3.12 -15.33
C ALA A 309 -34.21 3.73 -13.93
N ASP A 310 -35.33 4.06 -13.28
CA ASP A 310 -35.32 4.40 -11.85
C ASP A 310 -34.83 3.20 -11.02
N VAL A 311 -33.88 3.46 -10.12
CA VAL A 311 -33.27 2.42 -9.27
C VAL A 311 -33.24 2.89 -7.83
N LYS A 312 -33.65 1.97 -6.92
CA LYS A 312 -33.38 2.07 -5.48
C LYS A 312 -32.49 0.92 -5.07
N ILE A 313 -31.37 1.23 -4.39
CA ILE A 313 -30.33 0.24 -4.06
C ILE A 313 -29.61 0.63 -2.77
N THR A 314 -29.15 -0.37 -2.02
CA THR A 314 -28.48 -0.18 -0.74
C THR A 314 -27.05 -0.72 -0.79
N PHE A 315 -26.09 0.06 -0.27
CA PHE A 315 -24.69 -0.32 -0.21
C PHE A 315 -24.14 -0.21 1.23
N ASN A 316 -22.96 -0.76 1.44
CA ASN A 316 -22.19 -0.47 2.65
C ASN A 316 -21.62 0.96 2.56
N CYS A 317 -22.00 1.82 3.51
CA CYS A 317 -21.62 3.22 3.55
C CYS A 317 -20.09 3.42 3.58
N THR A 318 -19.38 2.59 4.38
CA THR A 318 -17.91 2.66 4.45
C THR A 318 -17.26 2.41 3.10
N TYR A 319 -17.80 1.49 2.29
CA TYR A 319 -17.24 1.22 0.96
C TYR A 319 -17.48 2.35 -0.02
N VAL A 320 -18.60 3.07 0.12
CA VAL A 320 -18.86 4.28 -0.66
C VAL A 320 -17.97 5.44 -0.19
N GLU A 321 -17.83 5.64 1.12
CA GLU A 321 -16.91 6.66 1.65
C GLU A 321 -15.46 6.41 1.21
N ASP A 322 -15.03 5.15 1.16
CA ASP A 322 -13.66 4.82 0.79
C ASP A 322 -13.35 5.10 -0.68
N ILE A 323 -14.27 4.80 -1.60
CA ILE A 323 -14.04 5.17 -3.02
C ILE A 323 -14.03 6.69 -3.19
N LEU A 324 -14.91 7.43 -2.52
CA LEU A 324 -14.95 8.88 -2.62
C LEU A 324 -13.63 9.54 -2.16
N LYS A 325 -12.99 9.05 -1.09
CA LYS A 325 -11.67 9.52 -0.64
C LYS A 325 -10.56 9.34 -1.68
N HIS A 326 -10.75 8.41 -2.63
CA HIS A 326 -9.78 8.08 -3.68
C HIS A 326 -10.21 8.56 -5.06
N SER A 327 -11.37 9.20 -5.16
CA SER A 327 -11.86 9.81 -6.40
C SER A 327 -11.24 11.19 -6.60
N LYS A 328 -11.00 11.55 -7.85
CA LYS A 328 -10.44 12.83 -8.29
C LYS A 328 -11.28 13.38 -9.46
N GLY A 329 -11.12 14.66 -9.78
CA GLY A 329 -11.82 15.31 -10.86
C GLY A 329 -13.11 15.99 -10.42
N GLU A 330 -13.90 16.45 -11.39
CA GLU A 330 -15.16 17.19 -11.15
C GLU A 330 -16.37 16.24 -11.12
N LYS A 331 -16.36 15.21 -11.95
CA LYS A 331 -17.51 14.31 -12.14
C LYS A 331 -17.16 12.85 -11.81
N ILE A 332 -18.14 12.15 -11.27
CA ILE A 332 -18.12 10.71 -11.01
C ILE A 332 -19.27 10.03 -11.75
N ILE A 333 -19.01 8.87 -12.32
CA ILE A 333 -19.99 8.11 -13.09
C ILE A 333 -20.32 6.82 -12.34
N LEU A 334 -21.59 6.61 -12.04
CA LEU A 334 -22.10 5.42 -11.39
C LEU A 334 -22.87 4.58 -12.41
N HIS A 335 -22.39 3.38 -12.65
CA HIS A 335 -23.08 2.39 -13.47
C HIS A 335 -23.78 1.39 -12.57
N VAL A 336 -25.09 1.43 -12.49
CA VAL A 336 -25.88 0.67 -11.51
C VAL A 336 -26.63 -0.46 -12.19
N LYS A 337 -26.54 -1.65 -11.61
CA LYS A 337 -27.35 -2.80 -11.97
C LYS A 337 -28.39 -3.04 -10.89
N LYS A 338 -29.67 -3.08 -11.26
CA LYS A 338 -30.77 -3.38 -10.33
C LYS A 338 -30.54 -4.76 -9.69
N ASN A 339 -30.46 -4.79 -8.37
CA ASN A 339 -30.13 -5.99 -7.58
C ASN A 339 -28.74 -6.58 -7.87
N GLY A 340 -27.82 -5.80 -8.44
CA GLY A 340 -26.45 -6.18 -8.77
C GLY A 340 -25.44 -5.13 -8.32
N PRO A 341 -24.16 -5.29 -8.66
CA PRO A 341 -23.12 -4.36 -8.27
C PRO A 341 -23.28 -3.00 -8.95
N MET A 342 -22.74 -1.98 -8.28
CA MET A 342 -22.46 -0.67 -8.84
C MET A 342 -21.01 -0.61 -9.24
N VAL A 343 -20.74 -0.15 -10.45
CA VAL A 343 -19.38 0.21 -10.92
C VAL A 343 -19.24 1.71 -10.87
N VAL A 344 -18.13 2.15 -10.29
CA VAL A 344 -17.78 3.58 -10.18
C VAL A 344 -16.60 3.86 -11.09
N GLU A 345 -16.74 4.85 -11.96
CA GLU A 345 -15.71 5.33 -12.85
C GLU A 345 -15.52 6.84 -12.66
N GLN A 346 -14.32 7.32 -12.93
CA GLN A 346 -14.00 8.74 -12.95
C GLN A 346 -13.94 9.21 -14.40
N GLU A 347 -14.46 10.38 -14.70
CA GLU A 347 -14.49 10.90 -16.07
C GLU A 347 -13.08 11.05 -16.65
N GLU A 348 -12.13 11.50 -15.82
CA GLU A 348 -10.75 11.78 -16.20
C GLU A 348 -9.83 10.56 -16.15
N ASP A 349 -10.24 9.46 -15.47
CA ASP A 349 -9.43 8.26 -15.29
C ASP A 349 -10.21 6.96 -15.54
N LYS A 350 -10.41 6.65 -16.81
CA LYS A 350 -11.12 5.43 -17.25
C LYS A 350 -10.34 4.13 -17.00
N ALA A 351 -9.07 4.22 -16.68
CA ALA A 351 -8.24 3.06 -16.36
C ALA A 351 -8.38 2.63 -14.89
N TYR A 352 -9.05 3.45 -14.08
CA TYR A 352 -9.43 3.13 -12.71
C TYR A 352 -10.90 2.74 -12.63
N ARG A 353 -11.19 1.59 -12.03
CA ARG A 353 -12.56 1.11 -11.85
C ARG A 353 -12.74 0.56 -10.44
N TYR A 354 -13.85 0.91 -9.85
CA TYR A 354 -14.25 0.40 -8.56
C TYR A 354 -15.62 -0.27 -8.64
N VAL A 355 -15.77 -1.40 -7.95
CA VAL A 355 -17.03 -2.15 -7.88
C VAL A 355 -17.42 -2.31 -6.42
N VAL A 356 -18.69 -2.12 -6.13
CA VAL A 356 -19.29 -2.42 -4.83
C VAL A 356 -20.56 -3.24 -5.01
N THR A 357 -20.68 -4.35 -4.23
CA THR A 357 -21.87 -5.19 -4.25
C THR A 357 -22.96 -4.61 -3.35
N PRO A 358 -24.24 -4.71 -3.75
CA PRO A 358 -25.32 -4.23 -2.93
C PRO A 358 -25.50 -5.08 -1.66
N MET A 359 -26.00 -4.45 -0.64
CA MET A 359 -26.49 -5.14 0.55
C MET A 359 -27.96 -5.50 0.36
N ARG A 360 -28.39 -6.61 0.96
CA ARG A 360 -29.82 -6.93 1.00
C ARG A 360 -30.48 -5.88 1.91
N GLY A 361 -31.37 -5.06 1.33
CA GLY A 361 -32.23 -4.16 2.10
C GLY A 361 -33.10 -4.98 3.07
N ARG A 362 -33.40 -4.38 4.21
CA ARG A 362 -34.40 -4.90 5.14
C ARG A 362 -35.80 -4.72 4.59
#